data_6501332a24dcfba02f7ea1465b548987
#
_entry.id   6501332a24dcfba02f7ea1465b548987
#
_cell.length_a   1.000
_cell.length_b   1.000
_cell.length_c   1.000
_cell.angle_alpha   90.00
_cell.angle_beta   90.00
_cell.angle_gamma   90.00
#
_symmetry.space_group_name_H-M   'P 1'
#
loop_
_entity.id
_entity.type
_entity.pdbx_description
1 polymer ?
#
loop_
_entity_poly.entity_id
_entity_poly.type
_entity_poly.pdbx_seq_one_letter_code
_entity_poly.pdbx_strand_id
1 'polypeptide(L)'
;MSRSVRLRPWQKAALERLSGSDRPDFLAVATPGAGKTTFALAAAVQHLVGHPDHRVVVVAPTQHLKHQWSRAAGRFDLHLEPSWSPRDGRLPDDMHGIVVTYQQVAVQARALRGVARDAFVILDEIHHAGEERAWGDAVREAFAGAARRLSLSGTPFRSDTAAIPFVHYDGSGTAEADYDYGYGEALAEGGVVRPVYFPRVDGQMEWVAPDGALHSHTFEDALDATRAGQRLRTALSISGEWLPTVLDQAHRQLTAIREVQPHAGGLVIAMDQEHARGVTELLRRRHGIHATLVLSDDPAASARIEHFTEGTQPWIVAVRMVSEGVDIPRLRVGVFATNTVTELFFRQATGRMVRWTRGLRGQKAFFFIPDDPRLRRYAAGIAEQRRHCLRSRDDERAVPERADDLPATPPQEEQLSLFAALSAVALGEPFEPEWATDDADVAPDPDLVDDESLTITLSPPPRPGASGAGSVHHRTRREHKAHLRSENADWARDLVRVTGMSHALVNAELNRMSGIGAISEATVAQLERRLAAAERWFRNL
;
A
#
# COMPACT_ATOMS: atom_id res chain seq x y z
N MET A 1 -18.89 -20.38 -14.70
CA MET A 1 -19.23 -21.13 -13.47
C MET A 1 -19.25 -20.12 -12.34
N SER A 2 -20.25 -20.13 -11.48
CA SER A 2 -20.30 -19.27 -10.28
C SER A 2 -19.08 -19.56 -9.40
N ARG A 3 -18.53 -18.55 -8.78
CA ARG A 3 -17.33 -18.65 -7.93
C ARG A 3 -17.69 -18.31 -6.49
N SER A 4 -17.32 -19.19 -5.57
CA SER A 4 -17.43 -18.91 -4.14
C SER A 4 -16.26 -18.06 -3.70
N VAL A 5 -16.54 -16.93 -3.06
CA VAL A 5 -15.55 -16.04 -2.45
C VAL A 5 -15.88 -15.93 -0.98
N ARG A 6 -14.92 -16.23 -0.12
CA ARG A 6 -15.07 -16.03 1.31
C ARG A 6 -14.75 -14.59 1.65
N LEU A 7 -15.72 -13.88 2.20
CA LEU A 7 -15.58 -12.52 2.71
C LEU A 7 -15.40 -12.55 4.22
N ARG A 8 -14.74 -11.54 4.75
CA ARG A 8 -14.74 -11.27 6.19
C ARG A 8 -16.09 -10.67 6.62
N PRO A 9 -16.49 -10.76 7.90
CA PRO A 9 -17.75 -10.18 8.37
C PRO A 9 -17.94 -8.73 7.94
N TRP A 10 -16.93 -7.89 8.15
CA TRP A 10 -17.00 -6.48 7.76
C TRP A 10 -17.15 -6.27 6.24
N GLN A 11 -16.51 -7.10 5.41
CA GLN A 11 -16.60 -6.98 3.95
C GLN A 11 -18.01 -7.30 3.47
N LYS A 12 -18.65 -8.31 4.07
CA LYS A 12 -20.03 -8.67 3.78
C LYS A 12 -20.98 -7.55 4.19
N ALA A 13 -20.86 -7.04 5.42
CA ALA A 13 -21.68 -5.94 5.92
C ALA A 13 -21.51 -4.65 5.10
N ALA A 14 -20.26 -4.31 4.73
CA ALA A 14 -19.96 -3.16 3.88
C ALA A 14 -20.56 -3.34 2.46
N LEU A 15 -20.54 -4.56 1.91
CA LEU A 15 -21.08 -4.87 0.61
C LEU A 15 -22.62 -4.77 0.60
N GLU A 16 -23.28 -5.26 1.66
CA GLU A 16 -24.72 -5.11 1.86
C GLU A 16 -25.11 -3.64 1.98
N ARG A 17 -24.36 -2.84 2.76
CA ARG A 17 -24.59 -1.41 2.91
C ARG A 17 -24.38 -0.64 1.61
N LEU A 18 -23.32 -0.96 0.85
CA LEU A 18 -23.08 -0.39 -0.46
C LEU A 18 -24.22 -0.73 -1.42
N SER A 19 -24.68 -1.97 -1.46
CA SER A 19 -25.76 -2.40 -2.35
C SER A 19 -27.12 -1.78 -2.00
N GLY A 20 -27.37 -1.51 -0.72
CA GLY A 20 -28.59 -0.84 -0.23
C GLY A 20 -28.54 0.69 -0.32
N SER A 21 -27.44 1.29 -0.75
CA SER A 21 -27.29 2.74 -0.87
C SER A 21 -27.64 3.22 -2.27
N ASP A 22 -28.52 4.21 -2.40
CA ASP A 22 -28.85 4.88 -3.66
C ASP A 22 -27.85 5.99 -4.03
N ARG A 23 -26.93 6.34 -3.12
CA ARG A 23 -25.93 7.37 -3.37
C ARG A 23 -24.89 6.89 -4.38
N PRO A 24 -24.46 7.72 -5.33
CA PRO A 24 -23.41 7.36 -6.28
C PRO A 24 -22.04 7.25 -5.61
N ASP A 25 -21.83 7.92 -4.49
CA ASP A 25 -20.58 8.00 -3.75
C ASP A 25 -20.66 7.16 -2.48
N PHE A 26 -19.61 6.40 -2.19
CA PHE A 26 -19.48 5.58 -1.00
C PHE A 26 -18.04 5.57 -0.52
N LEU A 27 -17.81 5.99 0.72
CA LEU A 27 -16.49 5.96 1.37
C LEU A 27 -16.42 4.78 2.34
N ALA A 28 -15.55 3.82 2.07
CA ALA A 28 -15.20 2.74 2.99
C ALA A 28 -13.82 3.01 3.60
N VAL A 29 -13.79 3.23 4.90
CA VAL A 29 -12.55 3.31 5.69
C VAL A 29 -12.33 1.94 6.34
N ALA A 30 -11.20 1.31 6.07
CA ALA A 30 -10.86 0.05 6.70
C ALA A 30 -9.36 -0.04 6.95
N THR A 31 -9.00 -0.49 8.16
CA THR A 31 -7.60 -0.56 8.59
C THR A 31 -6.71 -1.27 7.58
N PRO A 32 -5.42 -0.90 7.44
CA PRO A 32 -4.50 -1.63 6.57
C PRO A 32 -4.46 -3.13 6.90
N GLY A 33 -4.51 -3.99 5.87
CA GLY A 33 -4.59 -5.45 6.06
C GLY A 33 -6.00 -6.04 6.17
N ALA A 34 -7.03 -5.20 6.30
CA ALA A 34 -8.42 -5.64 6.40
C ALA A 34 -8.96 -6.32 5.12
N GLY A 35 -8.31 -6.14 3.95
CA GLY A 35 -8.73 -6.73 2.69
C GLY A 35 -9.64 -5.85 1.85
N LYS A 36 -9.43 -4.52 1.87
CA LYS A 36 -10.16 -3.52 1.04
C LYS A 36 -10.28 -3.92 -0.42
N THR A 37 -9.20 -4.43 -1.02
CA THR A 37 -9.17 -4.88 -2.41
C THR A 37 -10.18 -5.99 -2.70
N THR A 38 -10.30 -6.98 -1.81
CA THR A 38 -11.27 -8.08 -1.95
C THR A 38 -12.71 -7.55 -1.91
N PHE A 39 -13.01 -6.67 -0.96
CA PHE A 39 -14.31 -6.00 -0.85
C PHE A 39 -14.66 -5.24 -2.13
N ALA A 40 -13.75 -4.37 -2.60
CA ALA A 40 -13.99 -3.54 -3.77
C ALA A 40 -14.16 -4.34 -5.07
N LEU A 41 -13.40 -5.44 -5.24
CA LEU A 41 -13.55 -6.32 -6.40
C LEU A 41 -14.84 -7.11 -6.35
N ALA A 42 -15.28 -7.58 -5.16
CA ALA A 42 -16.59 -8.21 -5.00
C ALA A 42 -17.73 -7.23 -5.36
N ALA A 43 -17.63 -5.97 -4.90
CA ALA A 43 -18.58 -4.91 -5.24
C ALA A 43 -18.61 -4.62 -6.75
N ALA A 44 -17.44 -4.56 -7.40
CA ALA A 44 -17.34 -4.36 -8.84
C ALA A 44 -18.01 -5.50 -9.64
N VAL A 45 -17.80 -6.76 -9.22
CA VAL A 45 -18.46 -7.93 -9.85
C VAL A 45 -19.97 -7.84 -9.71
N GLN A 46 -20.47 -7.56 -8.48
CA GLN A 46 -21.92 -7.41 -8.27
C GLN A 46 -22.50 -6.29 -9.13
N HIS A 47 -21.80 -5.16 -9.24
CA HIS A 47 -22.24 -4.05 -10.08
C HIS A 47 -22.36 -4.46 -11.55
N LEU A 48 -21.35 -5.13 -12.10
CA LEU A 48 -21.34 -5.57 -13.51
C LEU A 48 -22.38 -6.65 -13.80
N VAL A 49 -22.74 -7.49 -12.82
CA VAL A 49 -23.85 -8.46 -12.98
C VAL A 49 -25.17 -7.75 -13.18
N GLY A 50 -25.40 -6.65 -12.43
CA GLY A 50 -26.60 -5.82 -12.60
C GLY A 50 -26.55 -4.86 -13.81
N HIS A 51 -25.34 -4.53 -14.27
CA HIS A 51 -25.11 -3.53 -15.33
C HIS A 51 -24.04 -4.05 -16.32
N PRO A 52 -24.40 -4.97 -17.22
CA PRO A 52 -23.45 -5.67 -18.10
C PRO A 52 -22.66 -4.75 -19.05
N ASP A 53 -23.20 -3.61 -19.39
CA ASP A 53 -22.60 -2.65 -20.31
C ASP A 53 -21.66 -1.65 -19.63
N HIS A 54 -21.66 -1.62 -18.29
CA HIS A 54 -20.79 -0.74 -17.51
C HIS A 54 -19.35 -1.26 -17.53
N ARG A 55 -18.41 -0.39 -17.16
CA ARG A 55 -16.97 -0.68 -17.05
C ARG A 55 -16.50 -0.47 -15.63
N VAL A 56 -15.33 -1.00 -15.32
CA VAL A 56 -14.65 -0.77 -14.04
C VAL A 56 -13.42 0.10 -14.28
N VAL A 57 -13.28 1.16 -13.50
CA VAL A 57 -12.06 1.98 -13.47
C VAL A 57 -11.49 1.95 -12.07
N VAL A 58 -10.24 1.51 -11.94
CA VAL A 58 -9.52 1.55 -10.66
C VAL A 58 -8.46 2.64 -10.73
N VAL A 59 -8.45 3.52 -9.74
CA VAL A 59 -7.40 4.53 -9.56
C VAL A 59 -6.55 4.12 -8.38
N ALA A 60 -5.27 3.86 -8.62
CA ALA A 60 -4.31 3.42 -7.61
C ALA A 60 -3.25 4.51 -7.36
N PRO A 61 -2.68 4.61 -6.14
CA PRO A 61 -1.66 5.59 -5.82
C PRO A 61 -0.38 5.47 -6.66
N THR A 62 0.07 4.24 -6.92
CA THR A 62 1.37 4.00 -7.55
C THR A 62 1.29 3.01 -8.71
N GLN A 63 2.32 3.03 -9.59
CA GLN A 63 2.43 2.08 -10.71
C GLN A 63 2.51 0.62 -10.24
N HIS A 64 3.15 0.37 -9.11
CA HIS A 64 3.24 -0.97 -8.54
C HIS A 64 1.85 -1.50 -8.15
N LEU A 65 1.06 -0.70 -7.43
CA LEU A 65 -0.31 -1.04 -7.04
C LEU A 65 -1.23 -1.28 -8.23
N LYS A 66 -1.04 -0.56 -9.30
CA LYS A 66 -1.78 -0.73 -10.56
C LYS A 66 -1.72 -2.17 -11.07
N HIS A 67 -0.52 -2.78 -11.06
CA HIS A 67 -0.34 -4.17 -11.46
C HIS A 67 -0.90 -5.14 -10.41
N GLN A 68 -0.81 -4.82 -9.12
CA GLN A 68 -1.41 -5.64 -8.06
C GLN A 68 -2.94 -5.68 -8.19
N TRP A 69 -3.58 -4.54 -8.46
CA TRP A 69 -5.02 -4.47 -8.70
C TRP A 69 -5.45 -5.34 -9.90
N SER A 70 -4.73 -5.26 -11.02
CA SER A 70 -5.03 -6.07 -12.21
C SER A 70 -4.87 -7.57 -11.93
N ARG A 71 -3.82 -7.99 -11.20
CA ARG A 71 -3.64 -9.40 -10.79
C ARG A 71 -4.74 -9.86 -9.81
N ALA A 72 -5.08 -9.01 -8.84
CA ALA A 72 -6.15 -9.33 -7.88
C ALA A 72 -7.50 -9.46 -8.58
N ALA A 73 -7.83 -8.57 -9.53
CA ALA A 73 -9.04 -8.61 -10.34
C ALA A 73 -9.18 -9.93 -11.12
N GLY A 74 -8.08 -10.47 -11.62
CA GLY A 74 -8.08 -11.78 -12.29
C GLY A 74 -8.57 -12.94 -11.42
N ARG A 75 -8.48 -12.82 -10.09
CA ARG A 75 -9.04 -13.83 -9.16
C ARG A 75 -10.57 -13.78 -9.10
N PHE A 76 -11.17 -12.70 -9.59
CA PHE A 76 -12.61 -12.47 -9.67
C PHE A 76 -13.13 -12.58 -11.11
N ASP A 77 -12.32 -13.13 -12.02
CA ASP A 77 -12.59 -13.18 -13.46
C ASP A 77 -12.81 -11.78 -14.08
N LEU A 78 -12.35 -10.72 -13.39
CA LEU A 78 -12.32 -9.35 -13.89
C LEU A 78 -11.01 -9.11 -14.64
N HIS A 79 -11.12 -8.74 -15.91
CA HIS A 79 -9.96 -8.43 -16.74
C HIS A 79 -9.80 -6.90 -16.81
N LEU A 80 -8.83 -6.36 -16.08
CA LEU A 80 -8.52 -4.94 -16.05
C LEU A 80 -7.18 -4.68 -16.75
N GLU A 81 -7.16 -3.72 -17.66
CA GLU A 81 -5.95 -3.35 -18.42
C GLU A 81 -5.11 -2.30 -17.67
N PRO A 82 -3.95 -2.68 -17.14
CA PRO A 82 -3.09 -1.74 -16.41
C PRO A 82 -2.23 -0.86 -17.32
N SER A 83 -2.05 -1.22 -18.59
CA SER A 83 -1.19 -0.50 -19.55
C SER A 83 -1.97 0.41 -20.49
N TRP A 84 -3.28 0.58 -20.27
CA TRP A 84 -4.11 1.43 -21.10
C TRP A 84 -3.63 2.88 -21.14
N SER A 85 -3.68 3.48 -22.33
CA SER A 85 -3.42 4.89 -22.55
C SER A 85 -4.47 5.47 -23.52
N PRO A 86 -4.70 6.79 -23.56
CA PRO A 86 -5.61 7.42 -24.52
C PRO A 86 -5.25 7.15 -26.00
N ARG A 87 -3.98 6.82 -26.28
CA ARG A 87 -3.52 6.46 -27.63
C ARG A 87 -4.06 5.11 -28.11
N ASP A 88 -4.45 4.25 -27.17
CA ASP A 88 -5.05 2.94 -27.48
C ASP A 88 -6.52 3.09 -27.92
N GLY A 89 -7.08 4.29 -27.80
CA GLY A 89 -8.45 4.58 -28.17
C GLY A 89 -9.47 3.85 -27.29
N ARG A 90 -10.38 3.10 -27.94
CA ARG A 90 -11.42 2.33 -27.24
C ARG A 90 -10.80 1.18 -26.45
N LEU A 91 -11.34 0.94 -25.24
CA LEU A 91 -10.98 -0.24 -24.44
C LEU A 91 -11.30 -1.52 -25.24
N PRO A 92 -10.37 -2.50 -25.28
CA PRO A 92 -10.63 -3.79 -25.92
C PRO A 92 -11.91 -4.46 -25.39
N ASP A 93 -12.65 -5.13 -26.28
CA ASP A 93 -13.96 -5.71 -25.96
C ASP A 93 -13.87 -6.89 -24.97
N ASP A 94 -12.68 -7.47 -24.77
CA ASP A 94 -12.41 -8.53 -23.79
C ASP A 94 -11.99 -8.01 -22.41
N MET A 95 -11.90 -6.69 -22.23
CA MET A 95 -11.54 -6.04 -20.97
C MET A 95 -12.75 -5.46 -20.26
N HIS A 96 -12.91 -5.78 -18.98
CA HIS A 96 -13.98 -5.21 -18.15
C HIS A 96 -13.68 -3.77 -17.73
N GLY A 97 -12.43 -3.33 -17.83
CA GLY A 97 -12.03 -1.99 -17.41
C GLY A 97 -10.53 -1.76 -17.43
N ILE A 98 -10.11 -0.70 -16.74
CA ILE A 98 -8.73 -0.24 -16.69
C ILE A 98 -8.27 -0.02 -15.25
N VAL A 99 -6.93 -0.01 -15.06
CA VAL A 99 -6.31 0.49 -13.84
C VAL A 99 -5.37 1.64 -14.22
N VAL A 100 -5.55 2.79 -13.57
CA VAL A 100 -4.74 4.00 -13.77
C VAL A 100 -4.18 4.50 -12.44
N THR A 101 -3.23 5.44 -12.47
CA THR A 101 -2.75 6.13 -11.28
C THR A 101 -3.34 7.54 -11.16
N TYR A 102 -3.34 8.13 -9.94
CA TYR A 102 -3.75 9.54 -9.74
C TYR A 102 -2.94 10.49 -10.64
N GLN A 103 -1.65 10.25 -10.81
CA GLN A 103 -0.82 11.02 -11.72
C GLN A 103 -1.29 10.92 -13.18
N GLN A 104 -1.71 9.72 -13.63
CA GLN A 104 -2.30 9.55 -14.97
C GLN A 104 -3.65 10.26 -15.08
N VAL A 105 -4.48 10.23 -14.03
CA VAL A 105 -5.75 10.98 -14.00
C VAL A 105 -5.49 12.47 -14.15
N ALA A 106 -4.52 13.03 -13.41
CA ALA A 106 -4.16 14.45 -13.48
C ALA A 106 -3.82 14.91 -14.91
N VAL A 107 -3.15 14.08 -15.70
CA VAL A 107 -2.72 14.41 -17.05
C VAL A 107 -3.78 14.06 -18.12
N GLN A 108 -4.67 13.10 -17.84
CA GLN A 108 -5.53 12.47 -18.86
C GLN A 108 -7.04 12.55 -18.52
N ALA A 109 -7.46 13.46 -17.63
CA ALA A 109 -8.82 13.55 -17.11
C ALA A 109 -9.90 13.53 -18.21
N ARG A 110 -9.72 14.29 -19.28
CA ARG A 110 -10.67 14.36 -20.41
C ARG A 110 -10.85 13.02 -21.14
N ALA A 111 -9.77 12.31 -21.38
CA ALA A 111 -9.83 11.00 -22.03
C ALA A 111 -10.50 9.96 -21.12
N LEU A 112 -10.15 9.99 -19.82
CA LEU A 112 -10.74 9.11 -18.81
C LEU A 112 -12.23 9.36 -18.61
N ARG A 113 -12.71 10.59 -18.75
CA ARG A 113 -14.13 10.94 -18.69
C ARG A 113 -14.98 10.12 -19.68
N GLY A 114 -14.44 9.84 -20.89
CA GLY A 114 -15.13 9.01 -21.88
C GLY A 114 -15.22 7.54 -21.46
N VAL A 115 -14.15 7.00 -20.89
CA VAL A 115 -14.08 5.60 -20.42
C VAL A 115 -14.87 5.38 -19.13
N ALA A 116 -14.91 6.40 -18.28
CA ALA A 116 -15.56 6.34 -16.98
C ALA A 116 -17.06 6.69 -16.99
N ARG A 117 -17.62 7.06 -18.15
CA ARG A 117 -19.06 7.29 -18.25
C ARG A 117 -19.79 6.00 -17.91
N ASP A 118 -20.73 6.10 -16.98
CA ASP A 118 -21.55 4.98 -16.47
C ASP A 118 -20.71 3.84 -15.85
N ALA A 119 -19.42 4.09 -15.52
CA ALA A 119 -18.54 3.09 -14.94
C ALA A 119 -18.73 2.95 -13.42
N PHE A 120 -18.31 1.81 -12.89
CA PHE A 120 -18.02 1.61 -11.47
C PHE A 120 -16.56 2.02 -11.23
N VAL A 121 -16.34 3.11 -10.48
CA VAL A 121 -15.02 3.67 -10.21
C VAL A 121 -14.59 3.31 -8.80
N ILE A 122 -13.40 2.73 -8.66
CA ILE A 122 -12.74 2.46 -7.38
C ILE A 122 -11.58 3.44 -7.22
N LEU A 123 -11.62 4.25 -6.15
CA LEU A 123 -10.60 5.24 -5.82
C LEU A 123 -9.83 4.73 -4.60
N ASP A 124 -8.71 4.04 -4.85
CA ASP A 124 -7.89 3.46 -3.78
C ASP A 124 -7.03 4.52 -3.10
N GLU A 125 -7.04 4.52 -1.76
CA GLU A 125 -6.38 5.54 -0.92
C GLU A 125 -6.73 6.96 -1.39
N ILE A 126 -8.03 7.27 -1.39
CA ILE A 126 -8.60 8.51 -1.98
C ILE A 126 -7.99 9.81 -1.44
N HIS A 127 -7.38 9.78 -0.25
CA HIS A 127 -6.71 10.95 0.34
C HIS A 127 -5.58 11.51 -0.54
N HIS A 128 -4.96 10.70 -1.42
CA HIS A 128 -4.01 11.20 -2.42
C HIS A 128 -4.62 12.22 -3.38
N ALA A 129 -5.91 12.17 -3.63
CA ALA A 129 -6.59 13.20 -4.45
C ALA A 129 -6.64 14.57 -3.76
N GLY A 130 -6.35 14.63 -2.46
CA GLY A 130 -6.27 15.88 -1.69
C GLY A 130 -4.86 16.45 -1.54
N GLU A 131 -3.80 15.72 -1.91
CA GLU A 131 -2.41 16.16 -1.75
C GLU A 131 -2.08 17.37 -2.63
N GLU A 132 -2.60 17.38 -3.87
CA GLU A 132 -2.49 18.49 -4.78
C GLU A 132 -3.88 18.91 -5.28
N ARG A 133 -4.20 20.19 -5.23
CA ARG A 133 -5.49 20.73 -5.70
C ARG A 133 -5.78 20.34 -7.15
N ALA A 134 -4.76 20.31 -7.99
CA ALA A 134 -4.87 19.89 -9.38
C ALA A 134 -5.31 18.43 -9.55
N TRP A 135 -4.95 17.54 -8.63
CA TRP A 135 -5.36 16.13 -8.65
C TRP A 135 -6.84 15.99 -8.31
N GLY A 136 -7.31 16.73 -7.31
CA GLY A 136 -8.73 16.75 -6.94
C GLY A 136 -9.63 17.22 -8.09
N ASP A 137 -9.27 18.29 -8.77
CA ASP A 137 -10.03 18.82 -9.90
C ASP A 137 -10.02 17.83 -11.08
N ALA A 138 -8.89 17.19 -11.37
CA ALA A 138 -8.78 16.16 -12.41
C ALA A 138 -9.62 14.91 -12.10
N VAL A 139 -9.63 14.46 -10.85
CA VAL A 139 -10.47 13.33 -10.39
C VAL A 139 -11.96 13.67 -10.56
N ARG A 140 -12.36 14.90 -10.21
CA ARG A 140 -13.73 15.38 -10.41
C ARG A 140 -14.08 15.43 -11.91
N GLU A 141 -13.21 15.99 -12.76
CA GLU A 141 -13.43 16.06 -14.19
C GLU A 141 -13.56 14.67 -14.82
N ALA A 142 -12.69 13.74 -14.43
CA ALA A 142 -12.66 12.39 -15.00
C ALA A 142 -13.88 11.54 -14.60
N PHE A 143 -14.34 11.64 -13.34
CA PHE A 143 -15.27 10.67 -12.77
C PHE A 143 -16.64 11.21 -12.35
N ALA A 144 -16.96 12.49 -12.63
CA ALA A 144 -18.29 13.06 -12.32
C ALA A 144 -19.44 12.30 -13.01
N GLY A 145 -19.21 11.73 -14.20
CA GLY A 145 -20.19 10.98 -14.97
C GLY A 145 -20.21 9.46 -14.70
N ALA A 146 -19.49 8.98 -13.66
CA ALA A 146 -19.51 7.58 -13.27
C ALA A 146 -20.85 7.19 -12.64
N ALA A 147 -21.32 5.96 -12.88
CA ALA A 147 -22.54 5.44 -12.27
C ALA A 147 -22.37 5.28 -10.75
N ARG A 148 -21.19 4.84 -10.33
CA ARG A 148 -20.88 4.67 -8.91
C ARG A 148 -19.41 4.88 -8.63
N ARG A 149 -19.08 5.50 -7.49
CA ARG A 149 -17.73 5.73 -7.01
C ARG A 149 -17.55 5.14 -5.62
N LEU A 150 -16.65 4.18 -5.51
CA LEU A 150 -16.24 3.55 -4.26
C LEU A 150 -14.87 4.09 -3.87
N SER A 151 -14.84 4.95 -2.89
CA SER A 151 -13.62 5.48 -2.29
C SER A 151 -13.15 4.57 -1.17
N LEU A 152 -11.86 4.24 -1.16
CA LEU A 152 -11.22 3.41 -0.14
C LEU A 152 -10.16 4.23 0.59
N SER A 153 -10.06 4.07 1.92
CA SER A 153 -8.97 4.62 2.72
C SER A 153 -8.57 3.65 3.83
N GLY A 154 -7.30 3.70 4.23
CA GLY A 154 -6.77 2.92 5.36
C GLY A 154 -7.04 3.57 6.72
N THR A 155 -7.37 4.85 6.73
CA THR A 155 -7.53 5.67 7.94
C THR A 155 -8.55 6.76 7.69
N PRO A 156 -9.30 7.19 8.73
CA PRO A 156 -10.04 8.45 8.69
C PRO A 156 -9.06 9.61 8.40
N PHE A 157 -9.50 10.57 7.62
CA PHE A 157 -8.67 11.72 7.24
C PHE A 157 -9.45 13.04 7.37
N ARG A 158 -8.73 14.12 7.55
CA ARG A 158 -9.26 15.49 7.51
C ARG A 158 -8.86 16.16 6.20
N SER A 159 -9.69 17.08 5.74
CA SER A 159 -9.35 17.97 4.64
C SER A 159 -8.69 19.22 5.22
N ASP A 160 -7.36 19.23 5.23
CA ASP A 160 -6.61 20.36 5.78
C ASP A 160 -6.51 21.55 4.80
N THR A 161 -6.65 21.32 3.49
CA THR A 161 -6.44 22.33 2.46
C THR A 161 -7.55 22.42 1.41
N ALA A 162 -8.08 21.29 0.94
CA ALA A 162 -9.17 21.24 -0.04
C ALA A 162 -10.01 19.97 0.14
N ALA A 163 -11.34 20.12 0.02
CA ALA A 163 -12.25 18.97 0.06
C ALA A 163 -11.93 17.97 -1.06
N ILE A 164 -11.71 16.72 -0.70
CA ILE A 164 -11.49 15.63 -1.64
C ILE A 164 -12.78 15.37 -2.42
N PRO A 165 -12.74 15.24 -3.73
CA PRO A 165 -13.92 14.97 -4.54
C PRO A 165 -14.66 13.70 -4.09
N PHE A 166 -15.99 13.75 -4.10
CA PHE A 166 -16.85 12.60 -3.80
C PHE A 166 -16.77 12.08 -2.37
N VAL A 167 -16.24 12.89 -1.44
CA VAL A 167 -16.19 12.61 -0.01
C VAL A 167 -17.06 13.62 0.73
N HIS A 168 -17.88 13.15 1.66
CA HIS A 168 -18.63 13.98 2.58
C HIS A 168 -17.80 14.28 3.82
N TYR A 169 -18.02 15.46 4.40
CA TYR A 169 -17.31 15.92 5.59
C TYR A 169 -18.31 16.35 6.66
N ASP A 170 -18.01 16.04 7.89
CA ASP A 170 -18.74 16.54 9.05
C ASP A 170 -18.46 18.03 9.33
N GLY A 171 -19.13 18.58 10.34
CA GLY A 171 -18.95 19.97 10.74
C GLY A 171 -17.55 20.31 11.29
N SER A 172 -16.71 19.30 11.58
CA SER A 172 -15.32 19.46 12.03
C SER A 172 -14.30 19.34 10.88
N GLY A 173 -14.77 19.12 9.64
CA GLY A 173 -13.92 18.89 8.47
C GLY A 173 -13.30 17.49 8.42
N THR A 174 -13.82 16.54 9.19
CA THR A 174 -13.41 15.13 9.13
C THR A 174 -14.26 14.40 8.07
N ALA A 175 -13.62 13.54 7.25
CA ALA A 175 -14.32 12.74 6.27
C ALA A 175 -15.31 11.77 6.95
N GLU A 176 -16.55 11.82 6.50
CA GLU A 176 -17.64 10.97 7.00
C GLU A 176 -17.68 9.67 6.18
N ALA A 177 -17.29 8.57 6.81
CA ALA A 177 -17.30 7.27 6.17
C ALA A 177 -18.71 6.68 6.13
N ASP A 178 -19.11 6.15 4.96
CA ASP A 178 -20.33 5.35 4.85
C ASP A 178 -20.19 3.99 5.55
N TYR A 179 -18.96 3.47 5.63
CA TYR A 179 -18.60 2.29 6.40
C TYR A 179 -17.19 2.46 7.00
N ASP A 180 -17.07 2.24 8.31
CA ASP A 180 -15.80 2.27 9.02
C ASP A 180 -15.50 0.90 9.65
N TYR A 181 -14.27 0.43 9.49
CA TYR A 181 -13.74 -0.78 10.10
C TYR A 181 -12.33 -0.48 10.63
N GLY A 182 -12.30 0.00 11.87
CA GLY A 182 -11.10 0.48 12.54
C GLY A 182 -10.14 -0.64 12.96
N TYR A 183 -8.96 -0.21 13.43
CA TYR A 183 -7.94 -1.12 13.97
C TYR A 183 -8.47 -1.92 15.18
N GLY A 184 -9.25 -1.29 16.06
CA GLY A 184 -9.84 -1.93 17.22
C GLY A 184 -10.75 -3.08 16.83
N GLU A 185 -11.69 -2.85 15.91
CA GLU A 185 -12.62 -3.88 15.43
C GLU A 185 -11.87 -5.04 14.76
N ALA A 186 -10.87 -4.71 13.92
CA ALA A 186 -10.05 -5.70 13.25
C ALA A 186 -9.21 -6.55 14.23
N LEU A 187 -8.79 -5.96 15.35
CA LEU A 187 -8.09 -6.67 16.42
C LEU A 187 -9.04 -7.56 17.22
N ALA A 188 -10.26 -7.06 17.50
CA ALA A 188 -11.30 -7.82 18.19
C ALA A 188 -11.79 -9.04 17.39
N GLU A 189 -11.92 -8.91 16.07
CA GLU A 189 -12.26 -10.02 15.16
C GLU A 189 -11.19 -11.11 15.18
N GLY A 190 -9.91 -10.74 15.37
CA GLY A 190 -8.77 -11.67 15.33
C GLY A 190 -8.38 -12.09 13.91
N GLY A 191 -7.15 -12.55 13.72
CA GLY A 191 -6.65 -13.02 12.41
C GLY A 191 -6.65 -11.98 11.28
N VAL A 192 -7.00 -10.74 11.56
CA VAL A 192 -7.02 -9.63 10.59
C VAL A 192 -5.78 -8.77 10.73
N VAL A 193 -5.53 -8.32 11.95
CA VAL A 193 -4.37 -7.50 12.32
C VAL A 193 -3.75 -8.02 13.61
N ARG A 194 -2.48 -7.69 13.82
CA ARG A 194 -1.76 -8.01 15.05
C ARG A 194 -1.70 -6.81 15.99
N PRO A 195 -1.56 -7.04 17.30
CA PRO A 195 -1.35 -5.97 18.27
C PRO A 195 0.00 -5.29 18.02
N VAL A 196 0.00 -3.95 18.03
CA VAL A 196 1.21 -3.12 17.90
C VAL A 196 1.49 -2.41 19.23
N TYR A 197 2.76 -2.41 19.61
CA TYR A 197 3.29 -1.73 20.79
C TYR A 197 4.25 -0.63 20.36
N PHE A 198 4.30 0.46 21.12
CA PHE A 198 5.10 1.63 20.81
C PHE A 198 6.14 1.88 21.90
N PRO A 199 7.33 1.21 21.86
CA PRO A 199 8.45 1.60 22.69
C PRO A 199 8.84 3.03 22.36
N ARG A 200 8.81 3.91 23.40
CA ARG A 200 9.16 5.32 23.29
C ARG A 200 10.56 5.52 23.83
N VAL A 201 11.37 6.25 23.12
CA VAL A 201 12.74 6.54 23.53
C VAL A 201 12.87 8.05 23.69
N ASP A 202 13.04 8.48 24.93
CA ASP A 202 13.35 9.87 25.28
C ASP A 202 14.81 10.19 24.97
N GLY A 203 15.21 11.45 25.00
CA GLY A 203 16.58 11.86 24.74
C GLY A 203 16.85 13.31 25.07
N GLN A 204 18.14 13.60 25.32
CA GLN A 204 18.69 14.93 25.44
C GLN A 204 19.33 15.32 24.11
N MET A 205 18.88 16.40 23.49
CA MET A 205 19.36 16.90 22.21
C MET A 205 19.93 18.31 22.37
N GLU A 206 21.09 18.52 21.77
CA GLU A 206 21.77 19.82 21.71
C GLU A 206 22.01 20.24 20.28
N TRP A 207 21.67 21.48 19.96
CA TRP A 207 21.88 22.03 18.61
C TRP A 207 22.10 23.55 18.66
N VAL A 208 22.71 24.07 17.60
CA VAL A 208 22.82 25.50 17.36
C VAL A 208 21.75 25.90 16.35
N ALA A 209 20.90 26.83 16.73
CA ALA A 209 19.89 27.39 15.83
C ALA A 209 20.51 28.37 14.82
N PRO A 210 19.80 28.76 13.74
CA PRO A 210 20.32 29.66 12.70
C PRO A 210 20.74 31.04 13.21
N ASP A 211 20.19 31.46 14.33
CA ASP A 211 20.55 32.73 15.04
C ASP A 211 21.80 32.61 15.89
N GLY A 212 22.44 31.45 15.94
CA GLY A 212 23.62 31.16 16.75
C GLY A 212 23.31 30.75 18.19
N ALA A 213 22.04 30.69 18.60
CA ALA A 213 21.67 30.29 19.95
C ALA A 213 21.88 28.78 20.16
N LEU A 214 22.48 28.40 21.27
CA LEU A 214 22.61 27.02 21.73
C LEU A 214 21.32 26.60 22.43
N HIS A 215 20.77 25.49 21.99
CA HIS A 215 19.59 24.85 22.56
C HIS A 215 19.95 23.48 23.14
N SER A 216 19.38 23.14 24.30
CA SER A 216 19.55 21.86 24.96
C SER A 216 18.21 21.45 25.58
N HIS A 217 17.55 20.43 25.01
CA HIS A 217 16.18 20.06 25.38
C HIS A 217 15.96 18.56 25.31
N THR A 218 15.05 18.07 26.15
CA THR A 218 14.48 16.71 26.07
C THR A 218 13.17 16.72 25.27
N PHE A 219 12.60 15.55 25.00
CA PHE A 219 11.28 15.47 24.35
C PHE A 219 10.13 15.93 25.28
N GLU A 220 10.33 16.01 26.58
CA GLU A 220 9.33 16.51 27.54
C GLU A 220 9.18 18.04 27.50
N ASP A 221 10.21 18.75 27.03
CA ASP A 221 10.19 20.21 26.97
C ASP A 221 9.18 20.71 25.94
N ALA A 222 8.32 21.66 26.38
CA ALA A 222 7.38 22.33 25.49
C ALA A 222 8.11 23.32 24.60
N LEU A 223 8.07 23.12 23.29
CA LEU A 223 8.71 23.95 22.28
C LEU A 223 7.72 24.37 21.20
N ASP A 224 8.00 25.50 20.55
CA ASP A 224 7.30 25.85 19.31
C ASP A 224 7.57 24.82 18.19
N ALA A 225 6.77 24.87 17.13
CA ALA A 225 6.84 23.90 16.04
C ALA A 225 8.22 23.82 15.38
N THR A 226 8.90 24.97 15.18
CA THR A 226 10.22 25.05 14.55
C THR A 226 11.28 24.39 15.42
N ARG A 227 11.35 24.74 16.70
CA ARG A 227 12.32 24.16 17.65
C ARG A 227 12.04 22.69 17.91
N ALA A 228 10.76 22.28 17.99
CA ALA A 228 10.38 20.86 18.08
C ALA A 228 10.84 20.08 16.85
N GLY A 229 10.73 20.64 15.64
CA GLY A 229 11.28 20.07 14.41
C GLY A 229 12.80 19.94 14.43
N GLN A 230 13.53 20.98 14.89
CA GLN A 230 14.98 20.95 15.03
C GLN A 230 15.44 19.89 16.05
N ARG A 231 14.78 19.82 17.21
CA ARG A 231 15.01 18.79 18.22
C ARG A 231 14.88 17.40 17.64
N LEU A 232 13.78 17.13 16.94
CA LEU A 232 13.55 15.81 16.33
C LEU A 232 14.61 15.46 15.28
N ARG A 233 14.97 16.41 14.40
CA ARG A 233 16.07 16.20 13.43
C ARG A 233 17.40 15.94 14.11
N THR A 234 17.68 16.60 15.23
CA THR A 234 18.89 16.37 16.03
C THR A 234 18.92 14.95 16.60
N ALA A 235 17.79 14.49 17.18
CA ALA A 235 17.67 13.12 17.66
C ALA A 235 17.92 12.09 16.55
N LEU A 236 17.39 12.34 15.37
CA LEU A 236 17.52 11.44 14.20
C LEU A 236 18.89 11.54 13.49
N SER A 237 19.80 12.39 13.97
CA SER A 237 21.14 12.53 13.36
C SER A 237 21.93 11.22 13.44
N ILE A 238 22.54 10.84 12.31
CA ILE A 238 23.39 9.64 12.21
C ILE A 238 24.66 9.78 13.06
N SER A 239 25.13 11.01 13.27
CA SER A 239 26.31 11.31 14.07
C SER A 239 26.05 11.38 15.59
N GLY A 240 24.77 11.42 16.01
CA GLY A 240 24.37 11.37 17.42
C GLY A 240 24.35 9.93 17.98
N GLU A 241 24.17 9.79 19.29
CA GLU A 241 24.06 8.48 19.95
C GLU A 241 22.59 8.02 20.13
N TRP A 242 21.61 8.93 19.96
CA TRP A 242 20.20 8.59 20.14
C TRP A 242 19.72 7.57 19.12
N LEU A 243 19.91 7.84 17.83
CA LEU A 243 19.44 6.95 16.75
C LEU A 243 20.16 5.59 16.77
N PRO A 244 21.49 5.50 16.92
CA PRO A 244 22.17 4.24 17.13
C PRO A 244 21.60 3.43 18.31
N THR A 245 21.33 4.07 19.45
CA THR A 245 20.75 3.40 20.64
C THR A 245 19.36 2.82 20.33
N VAL A 246 18.50 3.56 19.62
CA VAL A 246 17.18 3.06 19.19
C VAL A 246 17.32 1.88 18.24
N LEU A 247 18.25 1.93 17.30
CA LEU A 247 18.53 0.82 16.37
C LEU A 247 19.04 -0.43 17.12
N ASP A 248 19.89 -0.25 18.14
CA ASP A 248 20.38 -1.35 18.99
C ASP A 248 19.24 -2.02 19.77
N GLN A 249 18.31 -1.23 20.35
CA GLN A 249 17.14 -1.74 21.06
C GLN A 249 16.20 -2.47 20.11
N ALA A 250 15.89 -1.86 18.96
CA ALA A 250 15.04 -2.46 17.95
C ALA A 250 15.64 -3.76 17.37
N HIS A 251 16.98 -3.79 17.19
CA HIS A 251 17.65 -4.99 16.71
C HIS A 251 17.61 -6.12 17.74
N ARG A 252 17.83 -5.83 19.02
CA ARG A 252 17.68 -6.84 20.10
C ARG A 252 16.27 -7.41 20.10
N GLN A 253 15.22 -6.56 20.01
CA GLN A 253 13.84 -7.01 19.93
C GLN A 253 13.58 -7.90 18.72
N LEU A 254 14.09 -7.51 17.53
CA LEU A 254 13.95 -8.32 16.33
C LEU A 254 14.67 -9.67 16.46
N THR A 255 15.86 -9.68 17.04
CA THR A 255 16.63 -10.91 17.27
C THR A 255 15.87 -11.87 18.18
N ALA A 256 15.32 -11.39 19.30
CA ALA A 256 14.48 -12.20 20.18
C ALA A 256 13.27 -12.79 19.45
N ILE A 257 12.57 -12.01 18.64
CA ILE A 257 11.45 -12.52 17.82
C ILE A 257 11.93 -13.57 16.82
N ARG A 258 13.09 -13.39 16.21
CA ARG A 258 13.64 -14.31 15.22
C ARG A 258 14.09 -15.66 15.77
N GLU A 259 14.32 -15.78 17.06
CA GLU A 259 14.56 -17.08 17.72
C GLU A 259 13.36 -18.03 17.56
N VAL A 260 12.13 -17.48 17.60
CA VAL A 260 10.88 -18.23 17.43
C VAL A 260 10.34 -18.14 16.00
N GLN A 261 10.54 -17.00 15.34
CA GLN A 261 10.05 -16.71 14.00
C GLN A 261 11.22 -16.25 13.09
N PRO A 262 12.04 -17.18 12.56
CA PRO A 262 13.28 -16.85 11.85
C PRO A 262 13.12 -15.91 10.65
N HIS A 263 11.93 -15.88 10.06
CA HIS A 263 11.60 -15.02 8.93
C HIS A 263 11.14 -13.61 9.33
N ALA A 264 10.99 -13.31 10.64
CA ALA A 264 10.58 -11.98 11.07
C ALA A 264 11.54 -10.90 10.52
N GLY A 265 10.96 -9.78 10.07
CA GLY A 265 11.69 -8.65 9.50
C GLY A 265 11.47 -7.36 10.28
N GLY A 266 12.43 -6.44 10.13
CA GLY A 266 12.35 -5.08 10.65
C GLY A 266 12.33 -4.03 9.53
N LEU A 267 11.69 -2.89 9.78
CA LEU A 267 11.60 -1.74 8.89
C LEU A 267 12.15 -0.50 9.58
N VAL A 268 13.07 0.21 8.95
CA VAL A 268 13.43 1.59 9.35
C VAL A 268 12.87 2.56 8.32
N ILE A 269 12.06 3.51 8.78
CA ILE A 269 11.53 4.59 7.95
C ILE A 269 12.44 5.80 8.12
N ALA A 270 13.23 6.10 7.11
CA ALA A 270 14.22 7.19 7.13
C ALA A 270 13.63 8.53 6.66
N MET A 271 14.29 9.65 7.01
CA MET A 271 13.90 11.00 6.62
C MET A 271 14.00 11.22 5.12
N ASP A 272 15.15 10.88 4.57
CA ASP A 272 15.53 11.06 3.17
C ASP A 272 16.52 9.98 2.72
N GLN A 273 16.99 10.06 1.48
CA GLN A 273 17.86 9.06 0.88
C GLN A 273 19.27 9.01 1.53
N GLU A 274 19.81 10.16 1.89
CA GLU A 274 21.12 10.23 2.55
C GLU A 274 21.04 9.61 3.93
N HIS A 275 20.03 9.97 4.70
CA HIS A 275 19.74 9.38 5.99
C HIS A 275 19.50 7.86 5.89
N ALA A 276 18.79 7.38 4.87
CA ALA A 276 18.57 5.95 4.66
C ALA A 276 19.89 5.18 4.41
N ARG A 277 20.80 5.77 3.61
CA ARG A 277 22.14 5.20 3.40
C ARG A 277 22.95 5.17 4.70
N GLY A 278 22.89 6.25 5.49
CA GLY A 278 23.58 6.33 6.78
C GLY A 278 23.05 5.32 7.80
N VAL A 279 21.74 5.15 7.89
CA VAL A 279 21.10 4.11 8.73
C VAL A 279 21.54 2.70 8.31
N THR A 280 21.58 2.43 7.00
CA THR A 280 22.06 1.15 6.47
C THR A 280 23.51 0.88 6.88
N GLU A 281 24.34 1.91 6.83
CA GLU A 281 25.74 1.82 7.25
C GLU A 281 25.89 1.67 8.77
N LEU A 282 25.05 2.31 9.58
CA LEU A 282 25.00 2.10 11.03
C LEU A 282 24.66 0.64 11.37
N LEU A 283 23.65 0.05 10.75
CA LEU A 283 23.29 -1.36 10.93
C LEU A 283 24.44 -2.29 10.53
N ARG A 284 25.17 -1.97 9.47
CA ARG A 284 26.32 -2.74 9.04
C ARG A 284 27.47 -2.66 10.03
N ARG A 285 27.82 -1.45 10.52
CA ARG A 285 28.95 -1.24 11.43
C ARG A 285 28.70 -1.81 12.82
N ARG A 286 27.48 -1.61 13.36
CA ARG A 286 27.20 -2.00 14.76
C ARG A 286 26.79 -3.46 14.88
N HIS A 287 26.13 -4.04 13.87
CA HIS A 287 25.55 -5.38 13.95
C HIS A 287 26.01 -6.33 12.84
N GLY A 288 26.84 -5.89 11.91
CA GLY A 288 27.28 -6.71 10.77
C GLY A 288 26.15 -7.01 9.76
N ILE A 289 25.07 -6.23 9.78
CA ILE A 289 23.86 -6.50 8.99
C ILE A 289 23.88 -5.72 7.68
N HIS A 290 23.72 -6.43 6.58
CA HIS A 290 23.46 -5.84 5.27
C HIS A 290 21.95 -5.65 5.10
N ALA A 291 21.44 -4.49 5.51
CA ALA A 291 20.01 -4.17 5.36
C ALA A 291 19.66 -3.92 3.89
N THR A 292 18.44 -4.31 3.48
CA THR A 292 17.92 -4.00 2.15
C THR A 292 17.57 -2.52 2.08
N LEU A 293 18.28 -1.76 1.25
CA LEU A 293 18.01 -0.33 1.03
C LEU A 293 17.05 -0.14 -0.14
N VAL A 294 15.97 0.63 0.09
CA VAL A 294 14.96 0.96 -0.92
C VAL A 294 14.80 2.47 -1.01
N LEU A 295 15.07 3.01 -2.19
CA LEU A 295 14.99 4.45 -2.50
C LEU A 295 13.95 4.70 -3.58
N SER A 296 13.33 5.90 -3.57
CA SER A 296 12.22 6.25 -4.46
C SER A 296 12.61 6.38 -5.94
N ASP A 297 13.83 6.75 -6.21
CA ASP A 297 14.40 6.93 -7.55
C ASP A 297 15.07 5.67 -8.10
N ASP A 298 15.11 4.58 -7.34
CA ASP A 298 15.71 3.31 -7.76
C ASP A 298 14.71 2.51 -8.61
N PRO A 299 14.96 2.30 -9.91
CA PRO A 299 14.11 1.46 -10.75
C PRO A 299 13.96 0.02 -10.24
N ALA A 300 14.93 -0.47 -9.45
CA ALA A 300 14.91 -1.80 -8.84
C ALA A 300 14.18 -1.85 -7.48
N ALA A 301 13.64 -0.74 -6.99
CA ALA A 301 13.00 -0.66 -5.68
C ALA A 301 11.93 -1.76 -5.49
N SER A 302 11.01 -1.92 -6.44
CA SER A 302 9.95 -2.94 -6.39
C SER A 302 10.50 -4.36 -6.31
N ALA A 303 11.53 -4.69 -7.09
CA ALA A 303 12.16 -6.01 -7.07
C ALA A 303 12.89 -6.28 -5.74
N ARG A 304 13.53 -5.24 -5.15
CA ARG A 304 14.16 -5.37 -3.83
C ARG A 304 13.15 -5.59 -2.72
N ILE A 305 12.00 -4.91 -2.79
CA ILE A 305 10.91 -5.11 -1.83
C ILE A 305 10.36 -6.53 -1.94
N GLU A 306 10.11 -7.01 -3.16
CA GLU A 306 9.62 -8.37 -3.41
C GLU A 306 10.63 -9.41 -2.89
N HIS A 307 11.91 -9.24 -3.20
CA HIS A 307 12.98 -10.10 -2.70
C HIS A 307 13.07 -10.06 -1.16
N PHE A 308 12.93 -8.89 -0.54
CA PHE A 308 12.89 -8.78 0.92
C PHE A 308 11.65 -9.47 1.48
N THR A 309 10.49 -9.32 0.85
CA THR A 309 9.21 -9.90 1.32
C THR A 309 9.27 -11.42 1.37
N GLU A 310 9.87 -12.05 0.37
CA GLU A 310 10.02 -13.51 0.25
C GLU A 310 11.26 -14.05 0.98
N GLY A 311 12.21 -13.18 1.27
CA GLY A 311 13.51 -13.54 1.83
C GLY A 311 13.54 -13.64 3.35
N THR A 312 14.76 -13.78 3.88
CA THR A 312 15.05 -13.90 5.32
C THR A 312 15.88 -12.76 5.88
N GLN A 313 16.21 -11.74 5.06
CA GLN A 313 16.99 -10.59 5.50
C GLN A 313 16.31 -9.91 6.69
N PRO A 314 17.06 -9.54 7.74
CA PRO A 314 16.48 -9.02 8.97
C PRO A 314 15.91 -7.60 8.82
N TRP A 315 16.52 -6.74 8.01
CA TRP A 315 16.16 -5.33 7.95
C TRP A 315 15.96 -4.81 6.53
N ILE A 316 14.94 -3.97 6.37
CA ILE A 316 14.73 -3.09 5.23
C ILE A 316 14.76 -1.64 5.71
N VAL A 317 15.49 -0.79 5.02
CA VAL A 317 15.56 0.66 5.25
C VAL A 317 14.97 1.35 4.05
N ALA A 318 14.00 2.23 4.28
CA ALA A 318 13.31 2.92 3.20
C ALA A 318 12.96 4.35 3.56
N VAL A 319 12.88 5.20 2.55
CA VAL A 319 12.29 6.52 2.63
C VAL A 319 10.78 6.40 2.40
N ARG A 320 10.02 7.44 2.58
CA ARG A 320 8.53 7.54 2.47
C ARG A 320 7.79 6.50 1.59
N MET A 321 8.43 5.98 0.54
CA MET A 321 7.82 5.05 -0.42
C MET A 321 7.26 3.76 0.16
N VAL A 322 7.84 3.23 1.26
CA VAL A 322 7.32 2.01 1.90
C VAL A 322 6.09 2.32 2.74
N SER A 323 5.75 3.61 2.95
CA SER A 323 4.48 3.99 3.57
C SER A 323 3.26 3.67 2.69
N GLU A 324 3.44 3.49 1.37
CA GLU A 324 2.34 3.30 0.44
C GLU A 324 2.51 2.08 -0.47
N GLY A 325 1.48 1.25 -0.53
CA GLY A 325 1.36 0.21 -1.54
C GLY A 325 2.21 -1.06 -1.37
N VAL A 326 3.04 -1.16 -0.35
CA VAL A 326 3.87 -2.33 -0.10
C VAL A 326 3.30 -3.19 1.03
N ASP A 327 3.04 -4.45 0.75
CA ASP A 327 2.57 -5.43 1.73
C ASP A 327 3.71 -6.39 2.10
N ILE A 328 4.25 -6.25 3.32
CA ILE A 328 5.32 -7.10 3.85
C ILE A 328 4.83 -7.73 5.17
N PRO A 329 4.10 -8.86 5.12
CA PRO A 329 3.47 -9.45 6.31
C PRO A 329 4.45 -9.86 7.41
N ARG A 330 5.72 -10.13 7.06
CA ARG A 330 6.74 -10.57 8.00
C ARG A 330 7.36 -9.45 8.86
N LEU A 331 6.99 -8.19 8.67
CA LEU A 331 7.46 -7.08 9.50
C LEU A 331 6.94 -7.19 10.93
N ARG A 332 7.83 -7.18 11.92
CA ARG A 332 7.51 -7.33 13.34
C ARG A 332 8.10 -6.20 14.19
N VAL A 333 9.16 -5.58 13.74
CA VAL A 333 9.82 -4.47 14.43
C VAL A 333 9.95 -3.30 13.45
N GLY A 334 9.58 -2.11 13.88
CA GLY A 334 9.74 -0.88 13.13
C GLY A 334 10.51 0.17 13.92
N VAL A 335 11.19 1.07 13.20
CA VAL A 335 11.82 2.27 13.75
C VAL A 335 11.33 3.48 12.98
N PHE A 336 10.68 4.40 13.66
CA PHE A 336 10.21 5.67 13.12
C PHE A 336 11.35 6.69 13.13
N ALA A 337 12.22 6.63 12.12
CA ALA A 337 13.39 7.49 11.98
C ALA A 337 13.16 8.58 10.93
N THR A 338 12.01 9.26 11.01
CA THR A 338 11.63 10.34 10.08
C THR A 338 11.10 11.56 10.82
N ASN A 339 11.24 12.72 10.22
CA ASN A 339 10.71 13.99 10.73
C ASN A 339 9.28 14.30 10.25
N THR A 340 8.66 13.42 9.48
CA THR A 340 7.27 13.56 9.04
C THR A 340 6.34 13.11 10.18
N VAL A 341 5.77 14.05 10.92
CA VAL A 341 4.99 13.81 12.14
C VAL A 341 3.48 14.08 11.97
N THR A 342 2.95 13.89 10.76
CA THR A 342 1.51 13.97 10.52
C THR A 342 0.81 12.70 11.01
N GLU A 343 -0.42 12.82 11.51
CA GLU A 343 -1.19 11.68 11.99
C GLU A 343 -1.42 10.63 10.87
N LEU A 344 -1.76 11.10 9.67
CA LEU A 344 -1.97 10.22 8.52
C LEU A 344 -0.73 9.36 8.23
N PHE A 345 0.45 9.99 8.14
CA PHE A 345 1.70 9.27 7.89
C PHE A 345 2.03 8.27 9.01
N PHE A 346 1.84 8.67 10.27
CA PHE A 346 2.06 7.78 11.42
C PHE A 346 1.14 6.56 11.38
N ARG A 347 -0.15 6.75 11.08
CA ARG A 347 -1.13 5.67 10.94
C ARG A 347 -0.80 4.75 9.75
N GLN A 348 -0.39 5.30 8.62
CA GLN A 348 0.07 4.52 7.46
C GLN A 348 1.31 3.69 7.79
N ALA A 349 2.30 4.28 8.45
CA ALA A 349 3.52 3.59 8.90
C ALA A 349 3.19 2.46 9.88
N THR A 350 2.33 2.73 10.87
CA THR A 350 1.83 1.71 11.81
C THR A 350 1.08 0.59 11.08
N GLY A 351 0.30 0.94 10.06
CA GLY A 351 -0.43 0.00 9.22
C GLY A 351 0.46 -1.05 8.52
N ARG A 352 1.77 -0.79 8.38
CA ARG A 352 2.73 -1.79 7.87
C ARG A 352 3.09 -2.83 8.92
N MET A 353 3.02 -2.47 10.20
CA MET A 353 3.39 -3.34 11.30
C MET A 353 2.27 -4.27 11.72
N VAL A 354 1.00 -3.92 11.46
CA VAL A 354 -0.17 -4.66 11.96
C VAL A 354 -0.58 -5.85 11.10
N ARG A 355 0.13 -6.17 10.01
CA ARG A 355 -0.22 -7.25 9.09
C ARG A 355 -0.19 -8.62 9.75
N TRP A 356 -1.30 -9.35 9.68
CA TRP A 356 -1.40 -10.71 10.20
C TRP A 356 -0.75 -11.73 9.25
N THR A 357 -0.08 -12.73 9.80
CA THR A 357 0.46 -13.87 9.05
C THR A 357 -0.22 -15.16 9.51
N ARG A 358 -0.83 -15.88 8.59
CA ARG A 358 -1.53 -17.13 8.90
C ARG A 358 -0.57 -18.18 9.45
N GLY A 359 -1.05 -18.99 10.41
CA GLY A 359 -0.31 -20.12 10.97
C GLY A 359 0.78 -19.74 11.98
N LEU A 360 0.98 -18.45 12.29
CA LEU A 360 1.90 -18.01 13.33
C LEU A 360 1.14 -17.60 14.57
N ARG A 361 1.62 -18.02 15.75
CA ARG A 361 1.12 -17.60 17.06
C ARG A 361 1.96 -16.47 17.64
N GLY A 362 1.45 -15.75 18.64
CA GLY A 362 2.18 -14.72 19.38
C GLY A 362 2.69 -13.56 18.48
N GLN A 363 1.86 -13.04 17.59
CA GLN A 363 2.26 -12.06 16.58
C GLN A 363 2.19 -10.62 17.10
N LYS A 364 2.95 -10.27 18.13
CA LYS A 364 3.10 -8.87 18.54
C LYS A 364 4.03 -8.11 17.56
N ALA A 365 3.76 -6.84 17.31
CA ALA A 365 4.66 -5.94 16.59
C ALA A 365 5.11 -4.80 17.50
N PHE A 366 6.34 -4.33 17.30
CA PHE A 366 6.94 -3.24 18.08
C PHE A 366 7.37 -2.13 17.13
N PHE A 367 6.90 -0.92 17.37
CA PHE A 367 7.23 0.23 16.56
C PHE A 367 7.90 1.29 17.44
N PHE A 368 9.24 1.33 17.41
CA PHE A 368 10.05 2.25 18.18
C PHE A 368 9.88 3.68 17.64
N ILE A 369 9.51 4.60 18.51
CA ILE A 369 9.24 5.99 18.17
C ILE A 369 10.01 6.94 19.07
N PRO A 370 10.43 8.12 18.56
CA PRO A 370 10.84 9.23 19.40
C PRO A 370 9.72 9.58 20.40
N ASP A 371 10.06 9.94 21.63
CA ASP A 371 9.05 10.35 22.63
C ASP A 371 8.51 11.78 22.39
N ASP A 372 8.45 12.17 21.13
CA ASP A 372 7.86 13.43 20.68
C ASP A 372 6.37 13.51 21.05
N PRO A 373 5.88 14.62 21.65
CA PRO A 373 4.51 14.74 22.11
C PRO A 373 3.45 14.45 21.03
N ARG A 374 3.71 14.78 19.76
CA ARG A 374 2.80 14.51 18.64
C ARG A 374 2.68 13.02 18.37
N LEU A 375 3.83 12.31 18.29
CA LEU A 375 3.88 10.86 18.05
C LEU A 375 3.32 10.11 19.26
N ARG A 376 3.61 10.58 20.48
CA ARG A 376 3.06 10.03 21.74
C ARG A 376 1.53 10.03 21.72
N ARG A 377 0.91 11.14 21.28
CA ARG A 377 -0.55 11.26 21.18
C ARG A 377 -1.13 10.24 20.18
N TYR A 378 -0.54 10.11 18.99
CA TYR A 378 -1.03 9.18 17.98
C TYR A 378 -0.86 7.72 18.42
N ALA A 379 0.29 7.40 19.04
CA ALA A 379 0.55 6.07 19.60
C ALA A 379 -0.42 5.72 20.74
N ALA A 380 -0.73 6.70 21.62
CA ALA A 380 -1.68 6.52 22.70
C ALA A 380 -3.08 6.18 22.19
N GLY A 381 -3.58 6.88 21.15
CA GLY A 381 -4.87 6.59 20.54
C GLY A 381 -4.97 5.16 19.97
N ILE A 382 -3.92 4.68 19.30
CA ILE A 382 -3.87 3.29 18.79
C ILE A 382 -3.75 2.28 19.95
N ALA A 383 -2.93 2.59 20.97
CA ALA A 383 -2.78 1.75 22.15
C ALA A 383 -4.06 1.66 22.97
N GLU A 384 -4.88 2.72 22.99
CA GLU A 384 -6.18 2.72 23.65
C GLU A 384 -7.17 1.79 22.93
N GLN A 385 -7.26 1.86 21.61
CA GLN A 385 -8.06 0.93 20.82
C GLN A 385 -7.64 -0.53 21.10
N ARG A 386 -6.32 -0.81 21.16
CA ARG A 386 -5.81 -2.12 21.52
C ARG A 386 -6.26 -2.53 22.94
N ARG A 387 -6.11 -1.67 23.94
CA ARG A 387 -6.48 -1.97 25.34
C ARG A 387 -7.98 -2.20 25.49
N HIS A 388 -8.80 -1.44 24.78
CA HIS A 388 -10.25 -1.59 24.83
C HIS A 388 -10.67 -2.95 24.31
N CYS A 389 -10.08 -3.41 23.21
CA CYS A 389 -10.38 -4.72 22.62
C CYS A 389 -9.89 -5.89 23.49
N LEU A 390 -8.73 -5.77 24.13
CA LEU A 390 -8.22 -6.81 25.03
C LEU A 390 -9.01 -6.88 26.34
N ARG A 391 -9.49 -5.74 26.87
CA ARG A 391 -10.32 -5.69 28.08
C ARG A 391 -11.76 -6.16 27.86
N SER A 392 -12.35 -5.91 26.70
CA SER A 392 -13.71 -6.39 26.40
C SER A 392 -13.80 -7.91 26.33
N ARG A 393 -12.68 -8.62 26.31
CA ARG A 393 -12.60 -10.08 26.45
C ARG A 393 -12.59 -10.55 27.91
N ASP A 394 -12.12 -9.70 28.82
CA ASP A 394 -11.95 -10.08 30.24
C ASP A 394 -13.00 -9.47 31.19
N ASP A 395 -13.68 -8.36 30.82
CA ASP A 395 -14.61 -7.68 31.74
C ASP A 395 -15.74 -6.91 31.01
N GLU A 396 -16.98 -7.31 31.28
CA GLU A 396 -18.19 -6.54 30.92
C GLU A 396 -18.47 -5.36 31.88
N ARG A 397 -17.49 -4.81 32.57
CA ARG A 397 -17.73 -3.71 33.55
C ARG A 397 -16.57 -2.72 33.63
N ALA A 398 -16.63 -1.60 32.93
CA ALA A 398 -16.21 -0.27 33.41
C ALA A 398 -16.43 0.84 32.36
N VAL A 399 -16.94 1.98 32.84
CA VAL A 399 -17.27 3.19 32.10
C VAL A 399 -16.00 4.01 31.80
N PRO A 400 -15.84 4.65 30.62
CA PRO A 400 -14.65 5.45 30.31
C PRO A 400 -14.79 6.93 30.69
N GLU A 401 -13.74 7.49 31.30
CA GLU A 401 -13.53 8.93 31.44
C GLU A 401 -13.04 9.56 30.11
N ARG A 402 -13.60 10.72 29.79
CA ARG A 402 -13.27 11.49 28.58
C ARG A 402 -11.95 12.24 28.77
N ALA A 403 -11.09 12.20 27.76
CA ALA A 403 -9.90 13.04 27.65
C ALA A 403 -10.20 14.30 26.83
N ASP A 404 -9.76 15.46 27.34
CA ASP A 404 -10.00 16.79 26.78
C ASP A 404 -9.28 17.02 25.45
N ASP A 405 -10.00 17.70 24.54
CA ASP A 405 -9.53 18.11 23.22
C ASP A 405 -8.54 19.31 23.31
N LEU A 406 -7.32 19.11 22.80
CA LEU A 406 -6.39 20.19 22.50
C LEU A 406 -6.37 20.44 20.98
N PRO A 407 -6.32 21.71 20.53
CA PRO A 407 -6.45 22.06 19.12
C PRO A 407 -5.26 21.58 18.27
N ALA A 408 -5.55 21.07 17.07
CA ALA A 408 -4.55 20.68 16.08
C ALA A 408 -3.94 21.92 15.41
N THR A 409 -2.61 22.00 15.36
CA THR A 409 -1.88 23.02 14.61
C THR A 409 -1.64 22.52 13.18
N PRO A 410 -1.91 23.32 12.14
CA PRO A 410 -1.70 22.90 10.75
C PRO A 410 -0.22 22.69 10.41
N PRO A 411 0.10 21.81 9.44
CA PRO A 411 1.46 21.58 9.01
C PRO A 411 1.97 22.83 8.26
N GLN A 412 3.02 23.45 8.76
CA GLN A 412 3.79 24.43 8.02
C GLN A 412 4.84 23.74 7.17
N GLU A 413 4.89 24.06 5.87
CA GLU A 413 6.02 23.74 5.02
C GLU A 413 7.29 24.33 5.63
N GLU A 414 8.17 23.43 6.09
CA GLU A 414 9.42 23.84 6.71
C GLU A 414 10.39 24.37 5.66
N GLN A 415 10.59 25.68 5.65
CA GLN A 415 11.77 26.27 5.03
C GLN A 415 13.02 25.62 5.64
N LEU A 416 13.94 25.21 4.77
CA LEU A 416 15.27 24.71 5.12
C LEU A 416 16.03 25.77 5.91
N SER A 417 15.85 25.82 7.22
CA SER A 417 16.64 26.66 8.10
C SER A 417 17.95 25.94 8.44
N LEU A 418 19.06 26.58 8.18
CA LEU A 418 20.39 26.11 8.59
C LEU A 418 20.42 26.00 10.12
N PHE A 419 20.48 24.76 10.64
CA PHE A 419 20.78 24.48 12.03
C PHE A 419 21.88 23.41 12.09
N ALA A 420 22.64 23.37 13.17
CA ALA A 420 23.70 22.38 13.37
C ALA A 420 23.37 21.51 14.59
N ALA A 421 23.14 20.23 14.36
CA ALA A 421 23.02 19.24 15.42
C ALA A 421 24.39 19.06 16.12
N LEU A 422 24.45 19.15 17.44
CA LEU A 422 25.67 18.98 18.23
C LEU A 422 25.71 17.64 18.93
N SER A 423 24.67 17.29 19.67
CA SER A 423 24.60 16.00 20.36
C SER A 423 23.16 15.50 20.44
N ALA A 424 23.00 14.19 20.54
CA ALA A 424 21.73 13.53 20.81
C ALA A 424 22.01 12.23 21.56
N VAL A 425 21.53 12.15 22.81
CA VAL A 425 21.72 11.00 23.68
C VAL A 425 20.37 10.47 24.12
N ALA A 426 20.15 9.16 24.05
CA ALA A 426 18.95 8.51 24.55
C ALA A 426 18.94 8.53 26.09
N LEU A 427 17.77 8.85 26.67
CA LEU A 427 17.53 8.83 28.09
C LEU A 427 16.58 7.68 28.46
N GLY A 428 16.64 7.28 29.73
CA GLY A 428 15.80 6.21 30.28
C GLY A 428 16.47 4.83 30.29
N GLU A 429 15.76 3.87 30.88
CA GLU A 429 16.24 2.49 30.93
C GLU A 429 16.16 1.84 29.54
N PRO A 430 17.12 0.97 29.19
CA PRO A 430 17.06 0.22 27.94
C PRO A 430 15.76 -0.59 27.86
N PHE A 431 15.09 -0.54 26.73
CA PHE A 431 13.94 -1.40 26.46
C PHE A 431 14.37 -2.87 26.57
N GLU A 432 13.75 -3.60 27.50
CA GLU A 432 13.93 -5.05 27.60
C GLU A 432 13.07 -5.76 26.55
N PRO A 433 13.63 -6.70 25.78
CA PRO A 433 12.88 -7.45 24.81
C PRO A 433 11.71 -8.21 25.46
N GLU A 434 10.50 -7.96 24.97
CA GLU A 434 9.33 -8.75 25.38
C GLU A 434 9.23 -10.02 24.51
N TRP A 435 9.15 -11.17 25.17
CA TRP A 435 8.91 -12.44 24.50
C TRP A 435 7.46 -12.53 24.03
N ALA A 436 7.26 -13.05 22.83
CA ALA A 436 5.96 -13.16 22.17
C ALA A 436 5.08 -14.31 22.74
N THR A 437 5.32 -14.76 23.96
CA THR A 437 4.80 -16.03 24.50
C THR A 437 3.54 -15.94 25.34
N ASP A 438 2.96 -14.75 25.58
CA ASP A 438 1.64 -14.69 26.21
C ASP A 438 0.57 -15.09 25.17
N ASP A 439 0.28 -16.39 25.13
CA ASP A 439 -0.79 -16.98 24.33
C ASP A 439 -2.20 -16.50 24.74
N ALA A 440 -2.33 -15.78 25.86
CA ALA A 440 -3.60 -15.27 26.38
C ALA A 440 -4.22 -14.16 25.50
N ASP A 441 -3.42 -13.47 24.70
CA ASP A 441 -3.86 -12.33 23.87
C ASP A 441 -4.23 -12.71 22.42
N VAL A 442 -4.22 -14.00 22.06
CA VAL A 442 -4.46 -14.43 20.68
C VAL A 442 -5.90 -14.89 20.50
N ALA A 443 -6.69 -14.10 19.77
CA ALA A 443 -7.95 -14.60 19.26
C ALA A 443 -7.70 -15.83 18.37
N PRO A 444 -8.61 -16.83 18.40
CA PRO A 444 -8.55 -17.93 17.47
C PRO A 444 -8.51 -17.38 16.03
N ASP A 445 -7.70 -18.02 15.17
CA ASP A 445 -7.67 -17.69 13.75
C ASP A 445 -9.10 -17.85 13.19
N PRO A 446 -9.77 -16.79 12.76
CA PRO A 446 -11.15 -16.87 12.26
C PRO A 446 -11.26 -17.74 11.01
N ASP A 447 -10.16 -18.02 10.33
CA ASP A 447 -10.14 -18.95 9.21
C ASP A 447 -10.26 -20.42 9.65
N LEU A 448 -10.19 -20.72 10.96
CA LEU A 448 -10.48 -22.04 11.54
C LEU A 448 -11.96 -22.22 11.90
N VAL A 449 -12.76 -21.15 11.84
CA VAL A 449 -14.21 -21.22 12.01
C VAL A 449 -14.81 -21.33 10.61
N ASP A 450 -15.26 -22.52 10.23
CA ASP A 450 -16.04 -22.74 9.00
C ASP A 450 -17.44 -22.11 9.15
N ASP A 451 -17.51 -20.79 9.02
CA ASP A 451 -18.77 -20.08 8.88
C ASP A 451 -19.12 -19.96 7.39
N GLU A 452 -19.95 -20.91 6.90
CA GLU A 452 -20.44 -20.90 5.53
C GLU A 452 -21.23 -19.61 5.20
N SER A 453 -21.74 -18.91 6.22
CA SER A 453 -22.47 -17.64 6.04
C SER A 453 -21.59 -16.51 5.47
N LEU A 454 -20.27 -16.61 5.61
CA LEU A 454 -19.29 -15.66 5.07
C LEU A 454 -18.93 -15.95 3.61
N THR A 455 -19.37 -17.08 3.07
CA THR A 455 -19.12 -17.42 1.67
C THR A 455 -20.21 -16.86 0.78
N ILE A 456 -19.86 -15.96 -0.12
CA ILE A 456 -20.78 -15.45 -1.15
C ILE A 456 -20.50 -16.14 -2.48
N THR A 457 -21.58 -16.45 -3.20
CA THR A 457 -21.47 -16.95 -4.57
C THR A 457 -21.60 -15.78 -5.53
N LEU A 458 -20.51 -15.43 -6.21
CA LEU A 458 -20.51 -14.41 -7.24
C LEU A 458 -20.78 -15.07 -8.59
N SER A 459 -21.77 -14.54 -9.32
CA SER A 459 -21.91 -14.83 -10.74
C SER A 459 -20.69 -14.25 -11.45
N PRO A 460 -20.14 -14.92 -12.46
CA PRO A 460 -19.03 -14.35 -13.23
C PRO A 460 -19.52 -13.04 -13.86
N PRO A 461 -18.64 -12.02 -13.92
CA PRO A 461 -18.97 -10.79 -14.61
C PRO A 461 -19.33 -11.10 -16.07
N PRO A 462 -20.34 -10.42 -16.64
CA PRO A 462 -20.72 -10.63 -18.04
C PRO A 462 -19.51 -10.38 -18.93
N ARG A 463 -19.34 -11.20 -19.98
CA ARG A 463 -18.26 -10.96 -20.94
C ARG A 463 -18.48 -9.60 -21.59
N PRO A 464 -17.46 -8.71 -21.57
CA PRO A 464 -17.56 -7.44 -22.25
C PRO A 464 -17.90 -7.66 -23.74
N GLY A 465 -18.87 -6.90 -24.28
CA GLY A 465 -19.31 -7.01 -25.68
C GLY A 465 -20.37 -8.08 -25.97
N ALA A 466 -20.91 -8.77 -24.96
CA ALA A 466 -21.92 -9.83 -25.17
C ALA A 466 -23.34 -9.32 -25.53
N SER A 467 -23.59 -8.02 -25.50
CA SER A 467 -24.89 -7.41 -25.84
C SER A 467 -24.95 -6.94 -27.29
N GLY A 468 -24.82 -7.87 -28.26
CA GLY A 468 -25.01 -7.57 -29.68
C GLY A 468 -25.00 -8.84 -30.52
N ALA A 469 -26.15 -9.19 -31.09
CA ALA A 469 -26.35 -10.36 -31.92
C ALA A 469 -25.34 -10.44 -33.08
N GLY A 470 -24.65 -11.57 -33.21
CA GLY A 470 -23.82 -11.89 -34.35
C GLY A 470 -22.47 -12.47 -33.95
N SER A 471 -22.42 -13.75 -33.58
CA SER A 471 -21.17 -14.40 -33.21
C SER A 471 -20.30 -14.68 -34.43
N VAL A 472 -19.42 -13.75 -34.73
CA VAL A 472 -18.10 -14.11 -35.26
C VAL A 472 -17.26 -14.36 -34.02
N HIS A 473 -16.67 -15.56 -33.90
CA HIS A 473 -15.76 -15.91 -32.79
C HIS A 473 -14.51 -15.02 -32.86
N HIS A 474 -14.60 -13.81 -32.36
CA HIS A 474 -13.41 -12.98 -32.14
C HIS A 474 -12.69 -13.53 -30.90
N ARG A 475 -11.45 -13.98 -31.12
CA ARG A 475 -10.55 -14.37 -30.02
C ARG A 475 -10.39 -13.21 -29.05
N THR A 476 -10.45 -13.49 -27.76
CA THR A 476 -10.13 -12.49 -26.73
C THR A 476 -8.69 -11.98 -26.92
N ARG A 477 -8.36 -10.78 -26.48
CA ARG A 477 -6.99 -10.24 -26.56
C ARG A 477 -5.98 -11.19 -25.90
N ARG A 478 -6.37 -11.87 -24.82
CA ARG A 478 -5.54 -12.88 -24.14
C ARG A 478 -5.35 -14.10 -25.02
N GLU A 479 -6.41 -14.62 -25.61
CA GLU A 479 -6.36 -15.73 -26.56
C GLU A 479 -5.61 -15.34 -27.82
N HIS A 480 -5.80 -14.11 -28.32
CA HIS A 480 -5.07 -13.57 -29.45
C HIS A 480 -3.58 -13.43 -29.14
N LYS A 481 -3.21 -12.88 -27.96
CA LYS A 481 -1.81 -12.80 -27.51
C LYS A 481 -1.18 -14.20 -27.31
N ALA A 482 -1.93 -15.16 -26.77
CA ALA A 482 -1.47 -16.53 -26.64
C ALA A 482 -1.26 -17.21 -28.00
N HIS A 483 -2.17 -16.97 -28.95
CA HIS A 483 -2.05 -17.44 -30.31
C HIS A 483 -0.83 -16.86 -31.02
N LEU A 484 -0.64 -15.54 -30.97
CA LEU A 484 0.54 -14.88 -31.53
C LEU A 484 1.85 -15.39 -30.94
N ARG A 485 1.87 -15.73 -29.64
CA ARG A 485 3.04 -16.37 -29.03
C ARG A 485 3.30 -17.76 -29.58
N SER A 486 2.23 -18.56 -29.77
CA SER A 486 2.34 -19.89 -30.37
C SER A 486 2.87 -19.79 -31.78
N GLU A 487 2.29 -18.94 -32.63
CA GLU A 487 2.75 -18.73 -34.01
C GLU A 487 4.21 -18.23 -34.07
N ASN A 488 4.60 -17.30 -33.19
CA ASN A 488 5.99 -16.86 -33.08
C ASN A 488 6.95 -18.01 -32.67
N ALA A 489 6.49 -18.93 -31.83
CA ALA A 489 7.30 -20.10 -31.45
C ALA A 489 7.42 -21.11 -32.60
N ASP A 490 6.37 -21.27 -33.41
CA ASP A 490 6.37 -22.13 -34.58
C ASP A 490 7.34 -21.60 -35.63
N TRP A 491 7.26 -20.33 -35.98
CA TRP A 491 8.20 -19.67 -36.88
C TRP A 491 9.65 -19.72 -36.41
N ALA A 492 9.87 -19.56 -35.10
CA ALA A 492 11.23 -19.70 -34.56
C ALA A 492 11.78 -21.13 -34.75
N ARG A 493 10.95 -22.17 -34.60
CA ARG A 493 11.33 -23.57 -34.85
C ARG A 493 11.65 -23.81 -36.31
N ASP A 494 10.84 -23.27 -37.24
CA ASP A 494 11.06 -23.41 -38.65
C ASP A 494 12.35 -22.70 -39.11
N LEU A 495 12.60 -21.48 -38.58
CA LEU A 495 13.85 -20.77 -38.84
C LEU A 495 15.08 -21.53 -38.30
N VAL A 496 14.99 -22.18 -37.15
CA VAL A 496 16.06 -23.05 -36.62
C VAL A 496 16.37 -24.20 -37.62
N ARG A 497 15.34 -24.83 -38.21
CA ARG A 497 15.51 -25.91 -39.16
C ARG A 497 16.17 -25.45 -40.47
N VAL A 498 15.80 -24.29 -40.97
CA VAL A 498 16.29 -23.80 -42.26
C VAL A 498 17.67 -23.12 -42.12
N THR A 499 17.91 -22.40 -41.04
CA THR A 499 19.18 -21.67 -40.81
C THR A 499 20.28 -22.51 -40.18
N GLY A 500 19.94 -23.63 -39.50
CA GLY A 500 20.88 -24.39 -38.66
C GLY A 500 21.36 -23.63 -37.40
N MET A 501 20.83 -22.47 -37.13
CA MET A 501 21.17 -21.68 -35.93
C MET A 501 20.54 -22.27 -34.68
N SER A 502 21.14 -22.03 -33.51
CA SER A 502 20.51 -22.43 -32.24
C SER A 502 19.22 -21.65 -31.98
N HIS A 503 18.28 -22.28 -31.26
CA HIS A 503 17.00 -21.63 -30.89
C HIS A 503 17.19 -20.30 -30.15
N ALA A 504 18.24 -20.20 -29.32
CA ALA A 504 18.60 -18.97 -28.61
C ALA A 504 19.02 -17.84 -29.57
N LEU A 505 19.84 -18.14 -30.58
CA LEU A 505 20.28 -17.18 -31.59
C LEU A 505 19.14 -16.71 -32.48
N VAL A 506 18.27 -17.60 -32.92
CA VAL A 506 17.08 -17.27 -33.72
C VAL A 506 16.16 -16.34 -32.92
N ASN A 507 15.90 -16.63 -31.66
CA ASN A 507 15.07 -15.76 -30.81
C ASN A 507 15.71 -14.41 -30.51
N ALA A 508 17.02 -14.36 -30.28
CA ALA A 508 17.75 -13.11 -30.09
C ALA A 508 17.66 -12.22 -31.31
N GLU A 509 17.82 -12.77 -32.53
CA GLU A 509 17.75 -12.02 -33.76
C GLU A 509 16.33 -11.53 -34.06
N LEU A 510 15.30 -12.37 -33.86
CA LEU A 510 13.91 -11.96 -33.99
C LEU A 510 13.51 -10.87 -33.00
N ASN A 511 14.01 -10.94 -31.77
CA ASN A 511 13.78 -9.91 -30.76
C ASN A 511 14.46 -8.60 -31.14
N ARG A 512 15.70 -8.66 -31.65
CA ARG A 512 16.43 -7.48 -32.18
C ARG A 512 15.68 -6.82 -33.33
N MET A 513 15.21 -7.61 -34.30
CA MET A 513 14.48 -7.12 -35.48
C MET A 513 13.13 -6.45 -35.14
N SER A 514 12.52 -6.85 -34.02
CA SER A 514 11.20 -6.39 -33.59
C SER A 514 11.23 -5.38 -32.43
N GLY A 515 12.42 -5.10 -31.87
CA GLY A 515 12.59 -4.17 -30.75
C GLY A 515 11.97 -4.69 -29.44
N ILE A 516 12.10 -6.01 -29.17
CA ILE A 516 11.55 -6.68 -28.01
C ILE A 516 12.69 -7.12 -27.08
N GLY A 517 12.60 -6.86 -25.77
CA GLY A 517 13.54 -7.39 -24.79
C GLY A 517 13.26 -8.86 -24.46
N ALA A 518 12.02 -9.19 -24.14
CA ALA A 518 11.58 -10.54 -23.84
C ALA A 518 10.19 -10.82 -24.43
N ILE A 519 10.00 -11.98 -25.04
CA ILE A 519 8.70 -12.36 -25.66
C ILE A 519 7.57 -12.52 -24.62
N SER A 520 7.91 -12.81 -23.37
CA SER A 520 6.96 -12.91 -22.25
C SER A 520 6.30 -11.55 -21.93
N GLU A 521 7.01 -10.45 -22.13
CA GLU A 521 6.57 -9.08 -21.83
C GLU A 521 6.02 -8.34 -23.05
N ALA A 522 6.18 -8.92 -24.25
CA ALA A 522 5.79 -8.29 -25.49
C ALA A 522 4.29 -7.97 -25.55
N THR A 523 3.96 -6.79 -26.08
CA THR A 523 2.59 -6.38 -26.44
C THR A 523 2.10 -7.14 -27.67
N VAL A 524 0.78 -7.11 -27.95
CA VAL A 524 0.19 -7.69 -29.18
C VAL A 524 0.88 -7.11 -30.42
N ALA A 525 0.97 -5.79 -30.52
CA ALA A 525 1.61 -5.12 -31.66
C ALA A 525 3.11 -5.47 -31.83
N GLN A 526 3.81 -5.75 -30.73
CA GLN A 526 5.19 -6.24 -30.78
C GLN A 526 5.28 -7.68 -31.28
N LEU A 527 4.36 -8.56 -30.84
CA LEU A 527 4.28 -9.95 -31.29
C LEU A 527 3.93 -10.04 -32.77
N GLU A 528 3.03 -9.19 -33.27
CA GLU A 528 2.69 -9.07 -34.69
C GLU A 528 3.88 -8.61 -35.52
N ARG A 529 4.62 -7.56 -35.08
CA ARG A 529 5.85 -7.13 -35.74
C ARG A 529 6.91 -8.23 -35.78
N ARG A 530 7.02 -9.01 -34.71
CA ARG A 530 7.97 -10.11 -34.62
C ARG A 530 7.60 -11.24 -35.57
N LEU A 531 6.31 -11.53 -35.70
CA LEU A 531 5.78 -12.51 -36.64
C LEU A 531 6.11 -12.08 -38.09
N ALA A 532 5.80 -10.83 -38.45
CA ALA A 532 6.14 -10.27 -39.76
C ALA A 532 7.66 -10.23 -40.02
N ALA A 533 8.49 -10.08 -39.00
CA ALA A 533 9.94 -10.17 -39.14
C ALA A 533 10.39 -11.61 -39.41
N ALA A 534 9.79 -12.59 -38.72
CA ALA A 534 10.07 -14.02 -38.91
C ALA A 534 9.70 -14.47 -40.32
N GLU A 535 8.51 -14.08 -40.82
CA GLU A 535 8.07 -14.37 -42.19
C GLU A 535 8.98 -13.76 -43.23
N ARG A 536 9.42 -12.51 -43.06
CA ARG A 536 10.36 -11.84 -43.98
C ARG A 536 11.72 -12.54 -43.97
N TRP A 537 12.19 -12.92 -42.79
CA TRP A 537 13.48 -13.61 -42.68
C TRP A 537 13.42 -14.95 -43.39
N PHE A 538 12.36 -15.74 -43.15
CA PHE A 538 12.16 -17.03 -43.79
C PHE A 538 12.06 -16.93 -45.32
N ARG A 539 11.41 -15.88 -45.87
CA ARG A 539 11.30 -15.64 -47.32
C ARG A 539 12.63 -15.25 -47.98
N ASN A 540 13.57 -14.73 -47.23
CA ASN A 540 14.87 -14.26 -47.70
C ASN A 540 15.98 -15.30 -47.52
N LEU A 541 15.66 -16.49 -47.03
CA LEU A 541 16.53 -17.68 -46.94
C LEU A 541 16.33 -18.59 -48.13
#